data_34161509986d902783dd9d58419594dc
#
_entry.id   34161509986d902783dd9d58419594dc
#
_cell.length_a   1.000
_cell.length_b   1.000
_cell.length_c   1.000
_cell.angle_alpha   90.00
_cell.angle_beta   90.00
_cell.angle_gamma   90.00
#
_symmetry.space_group_name_H-M   'P 1'
#
loop_
_entity.id
_entity.type
_entity.pdbx_description
1 polymer ?
#
loop_
_entity_poly.entity_id
_entity_poly.type
_entity_poly.pdbx_seq_one_letter_code
_entity_poly.pdbx_strand_id
1 'polypeptide(L)'
;SIPFGQILVNTFAYALVGTLITVVVSVLNAYAFARLEFPGRSALFSVFIATLVLPIEVLVIPLFLGADAFGLVDSYPAIVLPFAFGAFGTFMLRQFLLSLPGDYEEAARIDGAGQVKILFHVIIPLLRGPIAVVAAFAFIDYWNAFLWPLIIINSTDKAPLQLGLSMFTGERGTDWGPLMAASTIAVLASLVIVVAMQKQLAKGLNIGGFGGR
;
A
#
# COMPACT_ATOMS: atom_id res chain seq x y z
N SER A 1 25.80 15.89 -9.54
CA SER A 1 25.07 15.00 -10.43
C SER A 1 24.01 14.25 -9.62
N ILE A 2 22.78 14.18 -10.10
CA ILE A 2 21.68 13.46 -9.46
C ILE A 2 21.91 11.95 -9.68
N PRO A 3 21.94 11.12 -8.63
CA PRO A 3 22.18 9.68 -8.74
C PRO A 3 20.91 8.93 -9.19
N PHE A 4 20.50 9.13 -10.46
CA PHE A 4 19.21 8.65 -10.97
C PHE A 4 19.02 7.13 -10.85
N GLY A 5 20.07 6.34 -11.04
CA GLY A 5 20.02 4.89 -10.85
C GLY A 5 19.67 4.50 -9.41
N GLN A 6 20.27 5.18 -8.42
CA GLN A 6 19.96 4.98 -7.00
C GLN A 6 18.51 5.36 -6.68
N ILE A 7 18.03 6.46 -7.23
CA ILE A 7 16.64 6.94 -7.08
C ILE A 7 15.64 5.89 -7.58
N LEU A 8 15.89 5.26 -8.73
CA LEU A 8 15.03 4.19 -9.25
C LEU A 8 15.04 2.96 -8.32
N VAL A 9 16.20 2.55 -7.84
CA VAL A 9 16.33 1.43 -6.90
C VAL A 9 15.60 1.72 -5.61
N ASN A 10 15.77 2.93 -5.05
CA ASN A 10 15.05 3.37 -3.86
C ASN A 10 13.54 3.29 -4.05
N THR A 11 13.04 3.83 -5.16
CA THR A 11 11.60 3.83 -5.44
C THR A 11 11.03 2.43 -5.50
N PHE A 12 11.74 1.53 -6.22
CA PHE A 12 11.33 0.14 -6.29
C PHE A 12 11.35 -0.54 -4.92
N ALA A 13 12.38 -0.29 -4.13
CA ALA A 13 12.49 -0.83 -2.76
C ALA A 13 11.35 -0.32 -1.86
N TYR A 14 11.07 0.99 -1.86
CA TYR A 14 9.97 1.57 -1.10
C TYR A 14 8.61 1.00 -1.53
N ALA A 15 8.37 0.94 -2.84
CA ALA A 15 7.12 0.42 -3.37
C ALA A 15 6.94 -1.07 -3.03
N LEU A 16 7.98 -1.88 -3.16
CA LEU A 16 7.93 -3.31 -2.87
C LEU A 16 7.72 -3.58 -1.37
N VAL A 17 8.57 -2.99 -0.52
CA VAL A 17 8.52 -3.20 0.94
C VAL A 17 7.23 -2.63 1.52
N GLY A 18 6.85 -1.41 1.10
CA GLY A 18 5.62 -0.76 1.54
C GLY A 18 4.39 -1.59 1.16
N THR A 19 4.33 -2.07 -0.10
CA THR A 19 3.25 -2.95 -0.56
C THR A 19 3.17 -4.23 0.26
N LEU A 20 4.30 -4.88 0.50
CA LEU A 20 4.32 -6.14 1.27
C LEU A 20 3.77 -5.93 2.68
N ILE A 21 4.22 -4.89 3.39
CA ILE A 21 3.74 -4.59 4.74
C ILE A 21 2.26 -4.21 4.70
N THR A 22 1.83 -3.35 3.76
CA THR A 22 0.43 -2.96 3.59
C THR A 22 -0.48 -4.16 3.34
N VAL A 23 -0.08 -5.09 2.49
CA VAL A 23 -0.85 -6.31 2.20
C VAL A 23 -0.97 -7.19 3.45
N VAL A 24 0.15 -7.45 4.14
CA VAL A 24 0.14 -8.28 5.35
C VAL A 24 -0.78 -7.67 6.41
N VAL A 25 -0.62 -6.38 6.69
CA VAL A 25 -1.44 -5.67 7.68
C VAL A 25 -2.92 -5.66 7.26
N SER A 26 -3.21 -5.39 5.98
CA SER A 26 -4.58 -5.37 5.46
C SER A 26 -5.26 -6.73 5.58
N VAL A 27 -4.56 -7.83 5.28
CA VAL A 27 -5.10 -9.19 5.41
C VAL A 27 -5.40 -9.53 6.87
N LEU A 28 -4.47 -9.25 7.78
CA LEU A 28 -4.65 -9.53 9.21
C LEU A 28 -5.81 -8.72 9.79
N ASN A 29 -5.85 -7.42 9.49
CA ASN A 29 -6.93 -6.54 9.94
C ASN A 29 -8.28 -6.94 9.34
N ALA A 30 -8.34 -7.22 8.03
CA ALA A 30 -9.57 -7.65 7.37
C ALA A 30 -10.11 -8.95 7.98
N TYR A 31 -9.25 -9.92 8.25
CA TYR A 31 -9.64 -11.16 8.92
C TYR A 31 -10.16 -10.91 10.33
N ALA A 32 -9.45 -10.10 11.12
CA ALA A 32 -9.87 -9.75 12.47
C ALA A 32 -11.24 -9.06 12.48
N PHE A 33 -11.45 -8.05 11.63
CA PHE A 33 -12.70 -7.31 11.55
C PHE A 33 -13.85 -8.05 10.86
N ALA A 34 -13.57 -9.09 10.07
CA ALA A 34 -14.62 -9.86 9.41
C ALA A 34 -15.03 -11.11 10.21
N ARG A 35 -14.08 -11.81 10.84
CA ARG A 35 -14.27 -13.17 11.35
C ARG A 35 -14.09 -13.33 12.86
N LEU A 36 -13.27 -12.46 13.48
CA LEU A 36 -13.08 -12.57 14.93
C LEU A 36 -14.15 -11.78 15.69
N GLU A 37 -14.58 -12.32 16.82
CA GLU A 37 -15.51 -11.66 17.72
C GLU A 37 -14.73 -11.05 18.88
N PHE A 38 -14.84 -9.73 19.03
CA PHE A 38 -14.28 -9.01 20.17
C PHE A 38 -15.11 -7.77 20.49
N PRO A 39 -15.10 -7.32 21.78
CA PRO A 39 -15.86 -6.16 22.18
C PRO A 39 -15.40 -4.90 21.44
N GLY A 40 -16.35 -4.09 20.95
CA GLY A 40 -16.05 -2.84 20.26
C GLY A 40 -15.63 -2.98 18.80
N ARG A 41 -15.64 -4.20 18.20
CA ARG A 41 -15.23 -4.44 16.81
C ARG A 41 -15.83 -3.44 15.81
N SER A 42 -17.13 -3.23 15.87
CA SER A 42 -17.84 -2.34 14.94
C SER A 42 -17.42 -0.88 15.11
N ALA A 43 -17.33 -0.40 16.35
CA ALA A 43 -16.90 0.96 16.64
C ALA A 43 -15.45 1.20 16.19
N LEU A 44 -14.55 0.27 16.53
CA LEU A 44 -13.15 0.34 16.12
C LEU A 44 -12.99 0.33 14.59
N PHE A 45 -13.74 -0.54 13.90
CA PHE A 45 -13.76 -0.55 12.44
C PHE A 45 -14.27 0.78 11.86
N SER A 46 -15.35 1.36 12.42
CA SER A 46 -15.87 2.64 11.94
C SER A 46 -14.85 3.78 12.12
N VAL A 47 -14.17 3.86 13.26
CA VAL A 47 -13.10 4.84 13.49
C VAL A 47 -11.94 4.61 12.51
N PHE A 48 -11.56 3.36 12.29
CA PHE A 48 -10.50 3.02 11.34
C PHE A 48 -10.85 3.44 9.91
N ILE A 49 -12.08 3.20 9.46
CA ILE A 49 -12.54 3.64 8.12
C ILE A 49 -12.67 5.16 8.03
N ALA A 50 -13.02 5.84 9.11
CA ALA A 50 -13.08 7.30 9.12
C ALA A 50 -11.73 7.96 8.78
N THR A 51 -10.60 7.26 9.01
CA THR A 51 -9.27 7.76 8.60
C THR A 51 -9.11 7.90 7.09
N LEU A 52 -9.89 7.20 6.26
CA LEU A 52 -9.87 7.34 4.80
C LEU A 52 -10.34 8.73 4.31
N VAL A 53 -11.11 9.43 5.13
CA VAL A 53 -11.63 10.77 4.79
C VAL A 53 -10.58 11.85 5.04
N LEU A 54 -9.56 11.55 5.86
CA LEU A 54 -8.54 12.51 6.21
C LEU A 54 -7.53 12.65 5.06
N PRO A 55 -7.42 13.83 4.43
CA PRO A 55 -6.41 14.05 3.40
C PRO A 55 -5.01 14.06 4.02
N ILE A 56 -4.04 13.53 3.27
CA ILE A 56 -2.65 13.44 3.72
C ILE A 56 -2.08 14.81 4.09
N GLU A 57 -2.49 15.86 3.41
CA GLU A 57 -2.05 17.24 3.62
C GLU A 57 -2.30 17.72 5.06
N VAL A 58 -3.40 17.26 5.67
CA VAL A 58 -3.73 17.57 7.08
C VAL A 58 -2.87 16.77 8.05
N LEU A 59 -2.46 15.57 7.65
CA LEU A 59 -1.72 14.64 8.49
C LEU A 59 -0.20 14.86 8.45
N VAL A 60 0.31 15.59 7.45
CA VAL A 60 1.75 15.79 7.22
C VAL A 60 2.47 16.31 8.48
N ILE A 61 1.95 17.35 9.12
CA ILE A 61 2.61 17.95 10.30
C ILE A 61 2.61 16.99 11.49
N PRO A 62 1.48 16.37 11.90
CA PRO A 62 1.49 15.38 12.96
C PRO A 62 2.39 14.17 12.68
N LEU A 63 2.41 13.68 11.43
CA LEU A 63 3.26 12.56 11.03
C LEU A 63 4.75 12.94 11.09
N PHE A 64 5.10 14.14 10.65
CA PHE A 64 6.48 14.64 10.74
C PHE A 64 6.95 14.74 12.20
N LEU A 65 6.15 15.37 13.06
CA LEU A 65 6.47 15.48 14.49
C LEU A 65 6.60 14.10 15.14
N GLY A 66 5.76 13.15 14.78
CA GLY A 66 5.89 11.77 15.23
C GLY A 66 7.18 11.12 14.74
N ALA A 67 7.51 11.25 13.46
CA ALA A 67 8.74 10.70 12.91
C ALA A 67 9.99 11.31 13.53
N ASP A 68 9.98 12.62 13.78
CA ASP A 68 11.07 13.33 14.43
C ASP A 68 11.28 12.87 15.88
N ALA A 69 10.20 12.75 16.65
CA ALA A 69 10.25 12.26 18.03
C ALA A 69 10.84 10.85 18.16
N PHE A 70 10.71 10.01 17.13
CA PHE A 70 11.30 8.66 17.06
C PHE A 70 12.66 8.64 16.36
N GLY A 71 13.23 9.78 15.95
CA GLY A 71 14.50 9.86 15.24
C GLY A 71 14.46 9.19 13.85
N LEU A 72 13.29 9.17 13.21
CA LEU A 72 13.08 8.52 11.91
C LEU A 72 13.24 9.48 10.72
N VAL A 73 13.39 10.79 10.95
CA VAL A 73 13.60 11.76 9.86
C VAL A 73 14.78 11.32 9.01
N ASP A 74 14.65 11.46 7.70
CA ASP A 74 15.65 11.05 6.71
C ASP A 74 16.00 9.56 6.77
N SER A 75 15.00 8.70 6.95
CA SER A 75 15.19 7.25 7.02
C SER A 75 14.23 6.49 6.10
N TYR A 76 14.64 5.27 5.67
CA TYR A 76 13.78 4.38 4.87
C TYR A 76 12.47 4.00 5.58
N PRO A 77 12.46 3.66 6.89
CA PRO A 77 11.22 3.36 7.60
C PRO A 77 10.22 4.52 7.63
N ALA A 78 10.70 5.76 7.68
CA ALA A 78 9.83 6.93 7.73
C ALA A 78 8.96 7.09 6.47
N ILE A 79 9.42 6.63 5.30
CA ILE A 79 8.63 6.66 4.07
C ILE A 79 7.52 5.62 4.12
N VAL A 80 7.81 4.43 4.64
CA VAL A 80 6.93 3.26 4.50
C VAL A 80 5.93 3.15 5.64
N LEU A 81 6.37 3.29 6.90
CA LEU A 81 5.56 2.92 8.06
C LEU A 81 4.27 3.71 8.22
N PRO A 82 4.21 5.04 8.01
CA PRO A 82 2.97 5.79 8.21
C PRO A 82 1.81 5.32 7.34
N PHE A 83 2.09 4.79 6.14
CA PHE A 83 1.08 4.39 5.16
C PHE A 83 0.82 2.89 5.11
N ALA A 84 1.68 2.09 5.75
CA ALA A 84 1.55 0.63 5.78
C ALA A 84 0.27 0.15 6.49
N PHE A 85 -0.31 0.98 7.34
CA PHE A 85 -1.53 0.70 8.11
C PHE A 85 -2.79 1.31 7.48
N GLY A 86 -2.77 1.64 6.20
CA GLY A 86 -3.88 2.27 5.48
C GLY A 86 -5.19 1.47 5.54
N ALA A 87 -6.30 2.19 5.70
CA ALA A 87 -7.61 1.57 5.90
C ALA A 87 -8.21 0.99 4.60
N PHE A 88 -7.79 1.46 3.41
CA PHE A 88 -8.36 1.05 2.13
C PHE A 88 -8.24 -0.46 1.89
N GLY A 89 -7.03 -1.03 2.02
CA GLY A 89 -6.80 -2.44 1.81
C GLY A 89 -7.58 -3.31 2.80
N THR A 90 -7.60 -2.91 4.07
CA THR A 90 -8.39 -3.56 5.12
C THR A 90 -9.89 -3.55 4.80
N PHE A 91 -10.43 -2.39 4.40
CA PHE A 91 -11.83 -2.25 4.01
C PHE A 91 -12.18 -3.17 2.85
N MET A 92 -11.42 -3.10 1.76
CA MET A 92 -11.68 -3.88 0.57
C MET A 92 -11.64 -5.39 0.83
N LEU A 93 -10.60 -5.86 1.51
CA LEU A 93 -10.47 -7.29 1.85
C LEU A 93 -11.56 -7.75 2.82
N ARG A 94 -11.93 -6.91 3.80
CA ARG A 94 -13.02 -7.23 4.72
C ARG A 94 -14.36 -7.37 3.99
N GLN A 95 -14.70 -6.45 3.08
CA GLN A 95 -15.96 -6.55 2.31
C GLN A 95 -15.99 -7.85 1.50
N PHE A 96 -14.87 -8.22 0.92
CA PHE A 96 -14.77 -9.48 0.19
C PHE A 96 -14.94 -10.70 1.12
N LEU A 97 -14.29 -10.68 2.29
CA LEU A 97 -14.45 -11.75 3.29
C LEU A 97 -15.89 -11.91 3.76
N LEU A 98 -16.63 -10.81 3.94
CA LEU A 98 -18.03 -10.84 4.35
C LEU A 98 -18.94 -11.45 3.26
N SER A 99 -18.53 -11.42 2.00
CA SER A 99 -19.27 -12.05 0.89
C SER A 99 -19.01 -13.56 0.76
N LEU A 100 -17.97 -14.09 1.42
CA LEU A 100 -17.66 -15.53 1.38
C LEU A 100 -18.50 -16.28 2.42
N PRO A 101 -19.07 -17.46 2.05
CA PRO A 101 -19.74 -18.34 3.00
C PRO A 101 -18.82 -18.78 4.14
N GLY A 102 -19.36 -18.88 5.34
CA GLY A 102 -18.63 -19.35 6.54
C GLY A 102 -18.26 -20.82 6.52
N ASP A 103 -18.94 -21.60 5.68
CA ASP A 103 -18.84 -23.05 5.57
C ASP A 103 -17.41 -23.55 5.36
N TYR A 104 -16.58 -22.79 4.62
CA TYR A 104 -15.16 -23.12 4.41
C TYR A 104 -14.36 -23.13 5.72
N GLU A 105 -14.67 -22.19 6.61
CA GLU A 105 -14.00 -22.09 7.90
C GLU A 105 -14.55 -23.09 8.90
N GLU A 106 -15.86 -23.37 8.86
CA GLU A 106 -16.51 -24.38 9.70
C GLU A 106 -15.98 -25.79 9.36
N ALA A 107 -15.88 -26.12 8.09
CA ALA A 107 -15.29 -27.40 7.66
C ALA A 107 -13.84 -27.54 8.18
N ALA A 108 -13.03 -26.49 8.03
CA ALA A 108 -11.66 -26.53 8.52
C ALA A 108 -11.58 -26.64 10.06
N ARG A 109 -12.53 -26.07 10.82
CA ARG A 109 -12.62 -26.23 12.29
C ARG A 109 -12.98 -27.65 12.68
N ILE A 110 -13.90 -28.28 11.93
CA ILE A 110 -14.25 -29.70 12.14
C ILE A 110 -13.01 -30.61 11.95
N ASP A 111 -12.14 -30.24 10.98
CA ASP A 111 -10.86 -30.92 10.73
C ASP A 111 -9.76 -30.56 11.78
N GLY A 112 -10.11 -29.81 12.83
CA GLY A 112 -9.19 -29.44 13.91
C GLY A 112 -8.24 -28.29 13.59
N ALA A 113 -8.52 -27.49 12.56
CA ALA A 113 -7.68 -26.33 12.23
C ALA A 113 -7.95 -25.16 13.17
N GLY A 114 -6.87 -24.65 13.79
CA GLY A 114 -6.90 -23.38 14.55
C GLY A 114 -6.97 -22.15 13.64
N GLN A 115 -7.28 -20.98 14.20
CA GLN A 115 -7.48 -19.71 13.49
C GLN A 115 -6.33 -19.33 12.53
N VAL A 116 -5.08 -19.51 12.96
CA VAL A 116 -3.92 -19.20 12.12
C VAL A 116 -3.84 -20.13 10.91
N LYS A 117 -4.12 -21.44 11.12
CA LYS A 117 -4.14 -22.40 10.02
C LYS A 117 -5.27 -22.13 9.03
N ILE A 118 -6.44 -21.72 9.50
CA ILE A 118 -7.57 -21.28 8.68
C ILE A 118 -7.18 -20.06 7.84
N LEU A 119 -6.58 -19.05 8.47
CA LEU A 119 -6.14 -17.84 7.76
C LEU A 119 -5.19 -18.17 6.61
N PHE A 120 -4.12 -18.93 6.85
CA PHE A 120 -3.10 -19.17 5.84
C PHE A 120 -3.50 -20.22 4.78
N HIS A 121 -4.26 -21.24 5.14
CA HIS A 121 -4.56 -22.37 4.23
C HIS A 121 -5.94 -22.29 3.59
N VAL A 122 -6.87 -21.50 4.13
CA VAL A 122 -8.22 -21.35 3.60
C VAL A 122 -8.44 -19.92 3.11
N ILE A 123 -8.30 -18.93 3.98
CA ILE A 123 -8.69 -17.54 3.70
C ILE A 123 -7.75 -16.88 2.70
N ILE A 124 -6.44 -16.88 2.92
CA ILE A 124 -5.48 -16.25 1.99
C ILE A 124 -5.58 -16.84 0.58
N PRO A 125 -5.66 -18.16 0.37
CA PRO A 125 -5.90 -18.73 -0.96
C PRO A 125 -7.18 -18.25 -1.63
N LEU A 126 -8.28 -18.09 -0.90
CA LEU A 126 -9.55 -17.57 -1.42
C LEU A 126 -9.46 -16.06 -1.76
N LEU A 127 -8.65 -15.32 -1.04
CA LEU A 127 -8.44 -13.89 -1.22
C LEU A 127 -7.37 -13.52 -2.25
N ARG A 128 -6.76 -14.47 -2.98
CA ARG A 128 -5.64 -14.17 -3.90
C ARG A 128 -5.93 -13.04 -4.89
N GLY A 129 -7.15 -13.02 -5.46
CA GLY A 129 -7.57 -11.97 -6.38
C GLY A 129 -7.63 -10.59 -5.71
N PRO A 130 -8.45 -10.41 -4.67
CA PRO A 130 -8.52 -9.16 -3.91
C PRO A 130 -7.18 -8.71 -3.32
N ILE A 131 -6.36 -9.63 -2.82
CA ILE A 131 -5.01 -9.31 -2.32
C ILE A 131 -4.14 -8.73 -3.45
N ALA A 132 -4.20 -9.28 -4.65
CA ALA A 132 -3.46 -8.76 -5.79
C ALA A 132 -3.92 -7.35 -6.18
N VAL A 133 -5.21 -7.04 -6.03
CA VAL A 133 -5.73 -5.68 -6.26
C VAL A 133 -5.20 -4.71 -5.19
N VAL A 134 -5.26 -5.06 -3.92
CA VAL A 134 -4.69 -4.23 -2.84
C VAL A 134 -3.19 -4.01 -3.05
N ALA A 135 -2.46 -5.07 -3.42
CA ALA A 135 -1.03 -4.97 -3.72
C ALA A 135 -0.74 -4.02 -4.88
N ALA A 136 -1.57 -4.07 -5.94
CA ALA A 136 -1.42 -3.18 -7.09
C ALA A 136 -1.62 -1.71 -6.71
N PHE A 137 -2.69 -1.40 -5.97
CA PHE A 137 -2.95 -0.02 -5.52
C PHE A 137 -1.84 0.46 -4.58
N ALA A 138 -1.46 -0.32 -3.58
CA ALA A 138 -0.41 0.04 -2.65
C ALA A 138 0.93 0.29 -3.38
N PHE A 139 1.27 -0.55 -4.36
CA PHE A 139 2.49 -0.37 -5.14
C PHE A 139 2.49 0.94 -5.93
N ILE A 140 1.36 1.25 -6.59
CA ILE A 140 1.20 2.49 -7.37
C ILE A 140 1.27 3.71 -6.45
N ASP A 141 0.67 3.65 -5.27
CA ASP A 141 0.69 4.74 -4.28
C ASP A 141 2.12 5.03 -3.82
N TYR A 142 2.89 4.00 -3.41
CA TYR A 142 4.29 4.19 -3.02
C TYR A 142 5.17 4.63 -4.20
N TRP A 143 4.92 4.11 -5.40
CA TRP A 143 5.67 4.49 -6.60
C TRP A 143 5.51 5.96 -6.95
N ASN A 144 4.31 6.51 -6.77
CA ASN A 144 3.99 7.89 -7.08
C ASN A 144 4.10 8.83 -5.88
N ALA A 145 4.53 8.35 -4.72
CA ALA A 145 4.64 9.17 -3.52
C ALA A 145 5.58 10.36 -3.72
N PHE A 146 5.09 11.57 -3.46
CA PHE A 146 5.86 12.82 -3.60
C PHE A 146 5.84 13.66 -2.34
N LEU A 147 4.65 14.06 -1.89
CA LEU A 147 4.49 15.04 -0.80
C LEU A 147 5.18 14.61 0.49
N TRP A 148 4.96 13.38 0.90
CA TRP A 148 5.56 12.87 2.14
C TRP A 148 7.08 12.69 2.04
N PRO A 149 7.63 12.05 1.01
CA PRO A 149 9.06 12.01 0.79
C PRO A 149 9.73 13.39 0.72
N LEU A 150 9.08 14.39 0.13
CA LEU A 150 9.58 15.76 0.05
C LEU A 150 9.81 16.38 1.43
N ILE A 151 9.02 15.99 2.41
CA ILE A 151 9.06 16.55 3.76
C ILE A 151 9.98 15.76 4.69
N ILE A 152 10.02 14.43 4.54
CA ILE A 152 10.70 13.56 5.49
C ILE A 152 12.12 13.17 5.05
N ILE A 153 12.47 13.29 3.76
CA ILE A 153 13.79 12.91 3.21
C ILE A 153 14.59 14.18 2.90
N ASN A 154 15.77 14.26 3.49
CA ASN A 154 16.71 15.35 3.28
C ASN A 154 17.91 14.93 2.40
N SER A 155 18.24 13.64 2.40
CA SER A 155 19.40 13.08 1.68
C SER A 155 19.03 12.70 0.25
N THR A 156 19.78 13.17 -0.74
CA THR A 156 19.56 12.89 -2.16
C THR A 156 19.69 11.39 -2.49
N ASP A 157 20.55 10.68 -1.79
CA ASP A 157 20.80 9.25 -1.97
C ASP A 157 19.62 8.37 -1.52
N LYS A 158 18.71 8.90 -0.69
CA LYS A 158 17.49 8.21 -0.24
C LYS A 158 16.24 8.66 -0.99
N ALA A 159 16.35 9.63 -1.87
CA ALA A 159 15.19 10.18 -2.57
C ALA A 159 14.48 9.12 -3.44
N PRO A 160 13.14 9.05 -3.42
CA PRO A 160 12.38 8.33 -4.41
C PRO A 160 12.22 9.13 -5.71
N LEU A 161 11.70 8.48 -6.75
CA LEU A 161 11.66 8.96 -8.13
C LEU A 161 10.98 10.32 -8.28
N GLN A 162 9.80 10.51 -7.70
CA GLN A 162 9.05 11.75 -7.81
C GLN A 162 9.80 12.93 -7.16
N LEU A 163 10.42 12.67 -6.01
CA LEU A 163 11.29 13.65 -5.36
C LEU A 163 12.56 13.91 -6.20
N GLY A 164 13.17 12.85 -6.76
CA GLY A 164 14.33 12.98 -7.65
C GLY A 164 14.04 13.79 -8.92
N LEU A 165 12.84 13.65 -9.50
CA LEU A 165 12.42 14.45 -10.66
C LEU A 165 12.29 15.94 -10.30
N SER A 166 11.80 16.27 -9.11
CA SER A 166 11.71 17.69 -8.68
C SER A 166 13.07 18.38 -8.54
N MET A 167 14.15 17.62 -8.33
CA MET A 167 15.51 18.15 -8.22
C MET A 167 16.08 18.71 -9.53
N PHE A 168 15.48 18.39 -10.70
CA PHE A 168 15.83 19.00 -11.98
C PHE A 168 15.23 20.40 -12.16
N THR A 169 14.38 20.84 -11.22
CA THR A 169 13.80 22.16 -11.19
C THR A 169 14.36 22.91 -9.99
N GLY A 170 15.09 23.98 -10.21
CA GLY A 170 15.73 24.76 -9.16
C GLY A 170 15.59 26.27 -9.37
N GLU A 171 16.14 27.07 -8.47
CA GLU A 171 16.09 28.54 -8.53
C GLU A 171 16.69 29.15 -9.80
N ARG A 172 17.61 28.43 -10.47
CA ARG A 172 18.26 28.84 -11.71
C ARG A 172 17.50 28.44 -12.98
N GLY A 173 16.32 27.85 -12.82
CA GLY A 173 15.46 27.34 -13.90
C GLY A 173 15.36 25.82 -13.91
N THR A 174 14.68 25.30 -14.94
CA THR A 174 14.48 23.85 -15.14
C THR A 174 15.45 23.32 -16.18
N ASP A 175 16.15 22.26 -15.82
CA ASP A 175 16.97 21.51 -16.78
C ASP A 175 16.09 20.54 -17.58
N TRP A 176 15.49 21.06 -18.66
CA TRP A 176 14.46 20.36 -19.42
C TRP A 176 14.94 19.06 -20.07
N GLY A 177 16.19 18.99 -20.55
CA GLY A 177 16.73 17.81 -21.20
C GLY A 177 16.74 16.60 -20.27
N PRO A 178 17.50 16.63 -19.17
CA PRO A 178 17.51 15.56 -18.16
C PRO A 178 16.15 15.30 -17.53
N LEU A 179 15.35 16.34 -17.25
CA LEU A 179 14.01 16.16 -16.69
C LEU A 179 13.10 15.33 -17.62
N MET A 180 13.07 15.65 -18.91
CA MET A 180 12.25 14.92 -19.88
C MET A 180 12.75 13.48 -20.05
N ALA A 181 14.06 13.27 -20.10
CA ALA A 181 14.64 11.93 -20.18
C ALA A 181 14.29 11.08 -18.94
N ALA A 182 14.48 11.64 -17.74
CA ALA A 182 14.16 10.98 -16.49
C ALA A 182 12.66 10.70 -16.34
N SER A 183 11.80 11.66 -16.70
CA SER A 183 10.33 11.49 -16.69
C SER A 183 9.88 10.42 -17.69
N THR A 184 10.51 10.32 -18.86
CA THR A 184 10.21 9.26 -19.83
C THR A 184 10.51 7.88 -19.25
N ILE A 185 11.67 7.71 -18.62
CA ILE A 185 12.04 6.46 -17.95
C ILE A 185 11.05 6.14 -16.83
N ALA A 186 10.66 7.14 -16.03
CA ALA A 186 9.69 6.99 -14.95
C ALA A 186 8.34 6.49 -15.44
N VAL A 187 7.82 7.08 -16.53
CA VAL A 187 6.56 6.69 -17.15
C VAL A 187 6.63 5.29 -17.75
N LEU A 188 7.71 4.96 -18.46
CA LEU A 188 7.88 3.62 -19.02
C LEU A 188 7.95 2.55 -17.94
N ALA A 189 8.67 2.80 -16.85
CA ALA A 189 8.72 1.89 -15.72
C ALA A 189 7.32 1.70 -15.09
N SER A 190 6.57 2.77 -14.88
CA SER A 190 5.19 2.73 -14.40
C SER A 190 4.26 1.92 -15.32
N LEU A 191 4.37 2.13 -16.64
CA LEU A 191 3.58 1.38 -17.63
C LEU A 191 3.87 -0.12 -17.60
N VAL A 192 5.14 -0.51 -17.52
CA VAL A 192 5.54 -1.94 -17.41
C VAL A 192 4.90 -2.57 -16.17
N ILE A 193 4.92 -1.87 -15.04
CA ILE A 193 4.34 -2.35 -13.78
C ILE A 193 2.83 -2.51 -13.92
N VAL A 194 2.12 -1.50 -14.43
CA VAL A 194 0.65 -1.55 -14.63
C VAL A 194 0.26 -2.67 -15.60
N VAL A 195 0.98 -2.82 -16.72
CA VAL A 195 0.74 -3.90 -17.69
C VAL A 195 1.00 -5.28 -17.07
N ALA A 196 2.04 -5.42 -16.26
CA ALA A 196 2.30 -6.67 -15.55
C ALA A 196 1.18 -7.02 -14.54
N MET A 197 0.56 -6.02 -13.92
CA MET A 197 -0.47 -6.19 -12.90
C MET A 197 -1.91 -6.23 -13.48
N GLN A 198 -2.14 -5.83 -14.73
CA GLN A 198 -3.49 -5.72 -15.33
C GLN A 198 -4.31 -7.01 -15.27
N LYS A 199 -3.67 -8.18 -15.44
CA LYS A 199 -4.36 -9.47 -15.38
C LYS A 199 -4.87 -9.80 -13.98
N GLN A 200 -4.12 -9.42 -12.96
CA GLN A 200 -4.49 -9.59 -11.55
C GLN A 200 -5.62 -8.64 -11.17
N LEU A 201 -5.54 -7.38 -11.63
CA LEU A 201 -6.60 -6.40 -11.45
C LEU A 201 -7.92 -6.87 -12.08
N ALA A 202 -7.89 -7.32 -13.34
CA ALA A 202 -9.07 -7.81 -14.03
C ALA A 202 -9.69 -9.05 -13.34
N LYS A 203 -8.88 -9.99 -12.88
CA LYS A 203 -9.36 -11.18 -12.14
C LYS A 203 -9.95 -10.80 -10.78
N GLY A 204 -9.34 -9.88 -10.04
CA GLY A 204 -9.82 -9.45 -8.74
C GLY A 204 -11.17 -8.74 -8.80
N LEU A 205 -11.41 -7.94 -9.84
CA LEU A 205 -12.68 -7.23 -10.05
C LEU A 205 -13.82 -8.18 -10.48
N ASN A 206 -13.53 -9.21 -11.27
CA ASN A 206 -14.54 -10.14 -11.75
C ASN A 206 -15.10 -11.08 -10.67
N ILE A 207 -14.37 -11.34 -9.59
CA ILE A 207 -14.83 -12.21 -8.50
C ILE A 207 -15.87 -11.47 -7.60
N GLY A 208 -15.85 -10.14 -7.56
CA GLY A 208 -16.80 -9.31 -6.80
C GLY A 208 -18.13 -9.04 -7.53
N GLY A 209 -18.29 -9.43 -8.79
CA GLY A 209 -19.40 -9.03 -9.65
C GLY A 209 -20.45 -10.09 -9.98
N PHE A 210 -20.36 -11.34 -9.55
CA PHE A 210 -21.29 -12.38 -9.97
C PHE A 210 -21.79 -13.29 -8.82
N GLY A 211 -22.68 -12.75 -8.02
CA GLY A 211 -23.69 -13.50 -7.28
C GLY A 211 -25.09 -13.19 -7.83
N GLY A 212 -25.26 -13.18 -9.15
CA GLY A 212 -26.53 -12.87 -9.78
C GLY A 212 -26.83 -13.85 -10.93
N ARG A 213 -27.27 -15.07 -10.60
CA ARG A 213 -28.28 -15.89 -11.31
C ARG A 213 -28.79 -16.95 -10.38
#